data_e11caf305eabb23b47ccea17b0f55dc7
#
_entry.id   e11caf305eabb23b47ccea17b0f55dc7
#
_cell.length_a   1.000
_cell.length_b   1.000
_cell.length_c   1.000
_cell.angle_alpha   90.00
_cell.angle_beta   90.00
_cell.angle_gamma   90.00
#
_symmetry.space_group_name_H-M   'P 1'
#
loop_
_entity.id
_entity.type
_entity.pdbx_description
1 polymer ?
#
loop_
_entity_poly.entity_id
_entity_poly.type
_entity_poly.pdbx_seq_one_letter_code
_entity_poly.pdbx_strand_id
1 'polypeptide(L)'
;MSHIFKRMMARVFQGTRGKIVALALVLLGFMYGVLSERLHLFPSYQLRPLYAFLQKSLIKSEIAVFGTTAPDFRKVKSLETALLPLEAEIFSLPMVSDINLAGGGICGVTNKILLLDRLGLPFSFDTDKKSLVALQWPQLENNYADFLKSDRAGARRGFRVHGILCLRDESQFRILVAHEFFDPVKKSTHLAVSLLRISSDLKPTDPKWSRVFTSLPLPGNAYAAIGAGGRMVQAAENLIYLTVGDYNLDGVFASQVVAQDPESGFGQIVEIDLQSNQVRRLSHGHRNPQGIALLKNGELLSTEQGPKGGDELNKILPGRNYGWPNVTYGTEYKSWSWTQADKTGRHENFEAPLFAWVPSAAVTQILQLSNFHERWDNDLLVGSLKSGTLFRLRYQDGAVRYNEPIWIGSRIRDLVQTSDRRVVLWTDQGDLIFISVDQLALDSNKRLESLVTEPKGVSCFVCHHLGPTNESHSAPSLSKVVGKKIGSDNFAHYSSALKALEGEWTEKRLRQFLLNPNEFAPGTSMVIEDLSPSQVEKAIEFLKRLD
;
A
#
# COMPACT_ATOMS: atom_id res chain seq x y z
N MET A 1 49.46 7.72 17.82
CA MET A 1 48.37 8.70 18.22
C MET A 1 47.14 8.08 18.92
N SER A 2 46.89 6.79 18.85
CA SER A 2 45.61 6.23 19.37
C SER A 2 45.55 5.99 20.89
N HIS A 3 46.65 5.66 21.57
CA HIS A 3 46.65 5.31 22.99
C HIS A 3 46.62 6.52 23.95
N ILE A 4 47.26 7.63 23.58
CA ILE A 4 47.28 8.85 24.37
C ILE A 4 45.92 9.54 24.32
N PHE A 5 45.29 9.56 23.13
CA PHE A 5 43.95 10.15 22.95
C PHE A 5 42.86 9.36 23.72
N LYS A 6 42.92 8.03 23.70
CA LYS A 6 42.00 7.17 24.49
C LYS A 6 42.14 7.39 26.00
N ARG A 7 43.40 7.55 26.54
CA ARG A 7 43.64 7.83 27.95
C ARG A 7 43.23 9.26 28.38
N MET A 8 43.37 10.23 27.49
CA MET A 8 42.96 11.61 27.74
C MET A 8 41.42 11.73 27.75
N MET A 9 40.75 11.08 26.81
CA MET A 9 39.26 11.03 26.78
C MET A 9 38.69 10.27 27.99
N ALA A 10 39.31 9.15 28.40
CA ALA A 10 38.84 8.43 29.59
C ALA A 10 38.97 9.24 30.88
N ARG A 11 39.97 10.14 31.03
CA ARG A 11 40.13 11.03 32.20
C ARG A 11 39.16 12.20 32.23
N VAL A 12 38.79 12.73 31.06
CA VAL A 12 37.85 13.87 30.97
C VAL A 12 36.42 13.44 31.34
N PHE A 13 36.07 12.16 31.12
CA PHE A 13 34.71 11.65 31.36
C PHE A 13 34.54 10.85 32.66
N GLN A 14 35.57 10.76 33.53
CA GLN A 14 35.47 10.14 34.85
C GLN A 14 35.02 11.16 35.89
N GLY A 15 33.72 11.37 36.00
CA GLY A 15 33.11 12.21 37.05
C GLY A 15 31.76 12.79 36.62
N THR A 16 30.97 13.23 37.58
CA THR A 16 29.65 13.80 37.32
C THR A 16 29.67 14.99 36.35
N ARG A 17 30.70 15.84 36.47
CA ARG A 17 30.92 16.97 35.55
C ARG A 17 31.27 16.53 34.14
N GLY A 18 32.09 15.47 33.94
CA GLY A 18 32.42 14.93 32.64
C GLY A 18 31.21 14.29 31.94
N LYS A 19 30.34 13.61 32.69
CA LYS A 19 29.08 13.06 32.17
C LYS A 19 28.12 14.16 31.73
N ILE A 20 28.03 15.25 32.45
CA ILE A 20 27.18 16.40 32.07
C ILE A 20 27.71 17.07 30.80
N VAL A 21 29.03 17.25 30.69
CA VAL A 21 29.65 17.81 29.46
C VAL A 21 29.43 16.88 28.26
N ALA A 22 29.58 15.55 28.44
CA ALA A 22 29.31 14.59 27.40
C ALA A 22 27.84 14.62 26.92
N LEU A 23 26.90 14.67 27.87
CA LEU A 23 25.48 14.80 27.60
C LEU A 23 25.16 16.11 26.87
N ALA A 24 25.74 17.22 27.31
CA ALA A 24 25.57 18.51 26.63
C ALA A 24 26.13 18.51 25.19
N LEU A 25 27.28 17.90 24.95
CA LEU A 25 27.83 17.74 23.60
C LEU A 25 26.98 16.86 22.71
N VAL A 26 26.40 15.77 23.24
CA VAL A 26 25.46 14.92 22.52
C VAL A 26 24.18 15.68 22.18
N LEU A 27 23.63 16.45 23.15
CA LEU A 27 22.45 17.29 22.93
C LEU A 27 22.71 18.41 21.91
N LEU A 28 23.85 19.06 21.99
CA LEU A 28 24.27 20.08 21.01
C LEU A 28 24.46 19.47 19.62
N GLY A 29 25.07 18.30 19.52
CA GLY A 29 25.19 17.57 18.26
C GLY A 29 23.84 17.16 17.69
N PHE A 30 22.93 16.71 18.52
CA PHE A 30 21.54 16.39 18.14
C PHE A 30 20.78 17.64 17.67
N MET A 31 20.84 18.73 18.46
CA MET A 31 20.23 20.01 18.08
C MET A 31 20.81 20.56 16.78
N TYR A 32 22.13 20.49 16.61
CA TYR A 32 22.78 20.89 15.37
C TYR A 32 22.31 20.01 14.19
N GLY A 33 22.17 18.70 14.39
CA GLY A 33 21.62 17.77 13.40
C GLY A 33 20.20 18.15 12.96
N VAL A 34 19.32 18.42 13.92
CA VAL A 34 17.94 18.85 13.67
C VAL A 34 17.87 20.22 12.98
N LEU A 35 18.70 21.18 13.43
CA LEU A 35 18.78 22.52 12.84
C LEU A 35 19.40 22.47 11.44
N SER A 36 20.46 21.70 11.24
CA SER A 36 21.09 21.55 9.92
C SER A 36 20.16 20.88 8.90
N GLU A 37 19.30 19.95 9.35
CA GLU A 37 18.26 19.35 8.52
C GLU A 37 17.17 20.37 8.16
N ARG A 38 16.68 21.13 9.15
CA ARG A 38 15.61 22.13 8.94
C ARG A 38 16.07 23.34 8.14
N LEU A 39 17.28 23.81 8.37
CA LEU A 39 17.82 25.06 7.80
C LEU A 39 18.76 24.80 6.62
N HIS A 40 18.91 23.53 6.20
CA HIS A 40 19.81 23.13 5.09
C HIS A 40 21.28 23.59 5.27
N LEU A 41 21.77 23.56 6.52
CA LEU A 41 23.13 23.96 6.84
C LEU A 41 24.18 22.87 6.54
N PHE A 42 25.44 23.30 6.38
CA PHE A 42 26.58 22.37 6.30
C PHE A 42 26.70 21.52 7.59
N PRO A 43 27.06 20.19 7.54
CA PRO A 43 27.45 19.42 6.34
C PRO A 43 26.32 18.64 5.67
N SER A 44 25.12 18.56 6.31
CA SER A 44 24.06 17.64 5.86
C SER A 44 23.58 17.90 4.43
N TYR A 45 23.34 19.15 4.11
CA TYR A 45 22.80 19.53 2.80
C TYR A 45 23.82 19.32 1.65
N GLN A 46 25.08 19.70 1.85
CA GLN A 46 26.09 19.60 0.81
C GLN A 46 26.60 18.17 0.60
N LEU A 47 26.56 17.30 1.61
CA LEU A 47 26.99 15.91 1.50
C LEU A 47 25.89 14.96 0.99
N ARG A 48 24.63 15.38 0.98
CA ARG A 48 23.51 14.56 0.51
C ARG A 48 23.62 14.08 -0.94
N PRO A 49 24.02 14.91 -1.91
CA PRO A 49 24.19 14.45 -3.28
C PRO A 49 25.26 13.38 -3.40
N LEU A 50 26.36 13.54 -2.66
CA LEU A 50 27.45 12.55 -2.62
C LEU A 50 26.98 11.25 -1.97
N TYR A 51 26.22 11.32 -0.87
CA TYR A 51 25.67 10.14 -0.20
C TYR A 51 24.67 9.40 -1.08
N ALA A 52 23.76 10.10 -1.73
CA ALA A 52 22.81 9.51 -2.67
C ALA A 52 23.53 8.85 -3.88
N PHE A 53 24.57 9.50 -4.40
CA PHE A 53 25.40 8.97 -5.47
C PHE A 53 26.16 7.72 -5.03
N LEU A 54 26.79 7.76 -3.85
CA LEU A 54 27.53 6.62 -3.29
C LEU A 54 26.60 5.43 -3.00
N GLN A 55 25.43 5.64 -2.41
CA GLN A 55 24.45 4.57 -2.21
C GLN A 55 24.03 3.94 -3.53
N LYS A 56 23.69 4.77 -4.53
CA LYS A 56 23.32 4.31 -5.88
C LYS A 56 24.44 3.47 -6.51
N SER A 57 25.68 3.91 -6.37
CA SER A 57 26.87 3.22 -6.90
C SER A 57 27.17 1.93 -6.14
N LEU A 58 27.01 1.92 -4.81
CA LEU A 58 27.23 0.75 -3.97
C LEU A 58 26.19 -0.35 -4.24
N ILE A 59 24.91 -0.01 -4.26
CA ILE A 59 23.85 -0.99 -4.56
C ILE A 59 24.06 -1.58 -5.97
N LYS A 60 24.36 -0.74 -6.95
CA LYS A 60 24.60 -1.19 -8.31
C LYS A 60 25.88 -2.04 -8.43
N SER A 61 26.92 -1.73 -7.65
CA SER A 61 28.16 -2.53 -7.62
C SER A 61 28.00 -3.84 -6.88
N GLU A 62 27.26 -3.88 -5.76
CA GLU A 62 26.98 -5.12 -5.03
C GLU A 62 26.17 -6.11 -5.88
N ILE A 63 25.09 -5.64 -6.52
CA ILE A 63 24.26 -6.50 -7.37
C ILE A 63 25.00 -6.90 -8.65
N ALA A 64 25.81 -6.02 -9.23
CA ALA A 64 26.64 -6.33 -10.42
C ALA A 64 27.76 -7.34 -10.13
N VAL A 65 28.35 -7.30 -8.94
CA VAL A 65 29.42 -8.23 -8.53
C VAL A 65 28.87 -9.62 -8.21
N PHE A 66 27.69 -9.73 -7.61
CA PHE A 66 27.12 -11.02 -7.20
C PHE A 66 26.09 -11.59 -8.17
N GLY A 67 25.71 -10.86 -9.22
CA GLY A 67 24.72 -11.26 -10.24
C GLY A 67 23.29 -11.39 -9.73
N THR A 68 23.13 -11.89 -8.52
CA THR A 68 21.83 -12.03 -7.84
C THR A 68 22.00 -11.80 -6.33
N THR A 69 21.11 -11.03 -5.73
CA THR A 69 21.03 -10.88 -4.28
C THR A 69 19.81 -11.65 -3.77
N ALA A 70 20.04 -12.59 -2.85
CA ALA A 70 18.94 -13.22 -2.15
C ALA A 70 18.28 -12.16 -1.23
N PRO A 71 16.97 -11.91 -1.35
CA PRO A 71 16.28 -11.03 -0.44
C PRO A 71 16.24 -11.64 0.97
N ASP A 72 16.21 -10.79 1.98
CA ASP A 72 15.99 -11.24 3.35
C ASP A 72 14.55 -11.76 3.49
N PHE A 73 14.41 -13.06 3.73
CA PHE A 73 13.12 -13.69 3.94
C PHE A 73 12.67 -13.45 5.38
N ARG A 74 11.76 -12.51 5.56
CA ARG A 74 11.32 -12.12 6.90
C ARG A 74 10.31 -13.08 7.51
N LYS A 75 9.23 -13.41 6.85
CA LYS A 75 8.16 -14.22 7.46
C LYS A 75 7.03 -14.57 6.50
N VAL A 76 6.46 -15.75 6.67
CA VAL A 76 5.09 -16.06 6.22
C VAL A 76 4.12 -15.61 7.31
N LYS A 77 3.12 -14.83 6.95
CA LYS A 77 2.10 -14.30 7.84
C LYS A 77 0.73 -14.73 7.35
N SER A 78 -0.09 -15.30 8.23
CA SER A 78 -1.51 -15.48 7.95
C SER A 78 -2.23 -14.13 7.99
N LEU A 79 -3.13 -13.90 7.04
CA LEU A 79 -4.00 -12.73 6.99
C LEU A 79 -5.44 -13.18 7.16
N GLU A 80 -6.11 -12.59 8.12
CA GLU A 80 -7.51 -12.88 8.40
C GLU A 80 -8.41 -12.08 7.46
N THR A 81 -9.33 -12.77 6.80
CA THR A 81 -10.39 -12.16 5.98
C THR A 81 -11.72 -12.90 6.21
N ALA A 82 -12.82 -12.26 5.85
CA ALA A 82 -14.15 -12.79 6.09
C ALA A 82 -14.47 -14.06 5.29
N LEU A 83 -13.87 -14.26 4.12
CA LEU A 83 -14.29 -15.33 3.19
C LEU A 83 -13.17 -16.31 2.83
N LEU A 84 -11.91 -15.93 3.00
CA LEU A 84 -10.76 -16.71 2.55
C LEU A 84 -9.62 -16.60 3.56
N PRO A 85 -9.03 -17.71 3.99
CA PRO A 85 -7.74 -17.65 4.66
C PRO A 85 -6.68 -17.24 3.65
N LEU A 86 -5.87 -16.24 3.97
CA LEU A 86 -4.78 -15.78 3.12
C LEU A 86 -3.43 -15.95 3.80
N GLU A 87 -2.43 -16.17 2.98
CA GLU A 87 -1.02 -16.18 3.37
C GLU A 87 -0.28 -15.04 2.68
N ALA A 88 0.58 -14.36 3.43
CA ALA A 88 1.48 -13.33 2.94
C ALA A 88 2.92 -13.75 3.10
N GLU A 89 3.65 -13.87 1.99
CA GLU A 89 5.09 -14.15 1.94
C GLU A 89 5.84 -12.83 1.71
N ILE A 90 6.72 -12.43 2.65
CA ILE A 90 7.33 -11.10 2.67
C ILE A 90 8.82 -11.20 2.33
N PHE A 91 9.25 -10.47 1.31
CA PHE A 91 10.64 -10.33 0.88
C PHE A 91 11.09 -8.89 1.05
N SER A 92 12.06 -8.64 1.93
CA SER A 92 12.69 -7.33 2.06
C SER A 92 13.80 -7.17 1.04
N LEU A 93 13.71 -6.09 0.27
CA LEU A 93 14.68 -5.78 -0.76
C LEU A 93 15.61 -4.65 -0.30
N PRO A 94 16.92 -4.73 -0.56
CA PRO A 94 17.91 -3.76 -0.08
C PRO A 94 17.89 -2.43 -0.86
N MET A 95 16.74 -2.02 -1.37
CA MET A 95 16.61 -0.88 -2.30
C MET A 95 16.14 0.40 -1.64
N VAL A 96 15.52 0.32 -0.47
CA VAL A 96 14.98 1.46 0.26
C VAL A 96 15.74 1.63 1.56
N SER A 97 16.56 2.68 1.65
CA SER A 97 17.32 3.01 2.85
C SER A 97 16.62 4.03 3.75
N ASP A 98 15.70 4.81 3.20
CA ASP A 98 14.95 5.84 3.93
C ASP A 98 13.49 5.86 3.43
N ILE A 99 12.55 5.51 4.32
CA ILE A 99 11.11 5.52 4.05
C ILE A 99 10.59 6.90 3.61
N ASN A 100 11.26 7.96 4.01
CA ASN A 100 10.89 9.32 3.58
C ASN A 100 11.26 9.60 2.12
N LEU A 101 12.09 8.75 1.53
CA LEU A 101 12.50 8.82 0.12
C LEU A 101 11.92 7.66 -0.70
N ALA A 102 10.85 7.05 -0.21
CA ALA A 102 10.17 5.96 -0.90
C ALA A 102 9.54 6.41 -2.22
N GLY A 103 9.34 5.47 -3.11
CA GLY A 103 8.76 5.68 -4.44
C GLY A 103 8.98 4.44 -5.30
N GLY A 104 8.89 4.61 -6.62
CA GLY A 104 8.98 3.50 -7.54
C GLY A 104 7.64 2.81 -7.77
N GLY A 105 7.68 1.70 -8.48
CA GLY A 105 6.50 0.91 -8.81
C GLY A 105 6.85 -0.49 -9.30
N ILE A 106 5.83 -1.32 -9.43
CA ILE A 106 5.96 -2.70 -9.89
C ILE A 106 4.99 -3.02 -11.03
N CYS A 107 5.37 -3.95 -11.91
CA CYS A 107 4.44 -4.60 -12.83
C CYS A 107 4.85 -6.06 -13.08
N GLY A 108 3.88 -6.88 -13.46
CA GLY A 108 4.11 -8.28 -13.83
C GLY A 108 4.61 -8.40 -15.28
N VAL A 109 5.70 -9.15 -15.48
CA VAL A 109 6.22 -9.50 -16.81
C VAL A 109 6.52 -10.99 -16.84
N THR A 110 5.69 -11.76 -17.53
CA THR A 110 5.75 -13.23 -17.53
C THR A 110 5.66 -13.80 -16.09
N ASN A 111 6.67 -14.54 -15.62
CA ASN A 111 6.79 -15.08 -14.25
C ASN A 111 7.69 -14.22 -13.34
N LYS A 112 7.89 -12.95 -13.68
CA LYS A 112 8.75 -12.02 -12.94
C LYS A 112 8.00 -10.76 -12.56
N ILE A 113 8.44 -10.15 -11.45
CA ILE A 113 8.04 -8.80 -11.10
C ILE A 113 9.15 -7.85 -11.56
N LEU A 114 8.82 -7.00 -12.50
CA LEU A 114 9.65 -5.87 -12.85
C LEU A 114 9.43 -4.75 -11.82
N LEU A 115 10.50 -4.17 -11.35
CA LEU A 115 10.49 -3.17 -10.31
C LEU A 115 11.43 -2.03 -10.68
N LEU A 116 10.94 -0.81 -10.53
CA LEU A 116 11.76 0.40 -10.62
C LEU A 116 11.84 1.04 -9.24
N ASP A 117 13.05 1.37 -8.82
CA ASP A 117 13.23 2.15 -7.61
C ASP A 117 12.73 3.59 -7.78
N ARG A 118 12.82 4.36 -6.71
CA ARG A 118 12.41 5.76 -6.68
C ARG A 118 13.00 6.62 -7.82
N LEU A 119 14.22 6.36 -8.25
CA LEU A 119 14.92 7.15 -9.28
C LEU A 119 14.92 6.47 -10.66
N GLY A 120 14.23 5.35 -10.80
CA GLY A 120 14.09 4.62 -12.06
C GLY A 120 15.19 3.60 -12.33
N LEU A 121 15.90 3.12 -11.28
CA LEU A 121 16.78 1.96 -11.43
C LEU A 121 15.93 0.68 -11.58
N PRO A 122 16.15 -0.10 -12.63
CA PRO A 122 15.35 -1.27 -12.92
C PRO A 122 15.90 -2.54 -12.26
N PHE A 123 14.99 -3.34 -11.72
CA PHE A 123 15.26 -4.65 -11.15
C PHE A 123 14.21 -5.66 -11.60
N SER A 124 14.57 -6.92 -11.62
CA SER A 124 13.67 -8.04 -11.85
C SER A 124 13.71 -8.96 -10.65
N PHE A 125 12.56 -9.26 -10.08
CA PHE A 125 12.39 -10.30 -9.07
C PHE A 125 11.82 -11.56 -9.73
N ASP A 126 12.57 -12.65 -9.69
CA ASP A 126 12.16 -13.96 -10.17
C ASP A 126 11.33 -14.64 -9.08
N THR A 127 10.05 -14.91 -9.36
CA THR A 127 9.12 -15.43 -8.35
C THR A 127 9.38 -16.88 -7.99
N ASP A 128 10.01 -17.65 -8.87
CA ASP A 128 10.31 -19.07 -8.66
C ASP A 128 11.62 -19.23 -7.89
N LYS A 129 12.67 -18.50 -8.31
CA LYS A 129 13.99 -18.53 -7.68
C LYS A 129 14.08 -17.66 -6.44
N LYS A 130 13.07 -16.82 -6.18
CA LYS A 130 13.04 -15.84 -5.07
C LYS A 130 14.31 -14.98 -5.04
N SER A 131 14.73 -14.49 -6.19
CA SER A 131 15.97 -13.74 -6.37
C SER A 131 15.76 -12.42 -7.11
N LEU A 132 16.49 -11.39 -6.67
CA LEU A 132 16.48 -10.06 -7.25
C LEU A 132 17.71 -9.86 -8.13
N VAL A 133 17.50 -9.33 -9.34
CA VAL A 133 18.56 -9.02 -10.30
C VAL A 133 18.43 -7.58 -10.77
N ALA A 134 19.52 -6.81 -10.74
CA ALA A 134 19.57 -5.49 -11.34
C ALA A 134 19.65 -5.62 -12.86
N LEU A 135 18.80 -4.87 -13.56
CA LEU A 135 18.76 -4.88 -15.02
C LEU A 135 19.69 -3.79 -15.60
N GLN A 136 20.34 -4.12 -16.70
CA GLN A 136 21.23 -3.18 -17.40
C GLN A 136 20.44 -2.41 -18.47
N TRP A 137 19.61 -1.45 -18.02
CA TRP A 137 18.83 -0.59 -18.91
C TRP A 137 19.49 0.78 -19.06
N PRO A 138 19.16 1.52 -20.14
CA PRO A 138 19.49 2.94 -20.24
C PRO A 138 19.02 3.69 -18.99
N GLN A 139 19.78 4.68 -18.56
CA GLN A 139 19.37 5.50 -17.43
C GLN A 139 18.11 6.29 -17.78
N LEU A 140 17.12 6.30 -16.88
CA LEU A 140 15.94 7.16 -16.99
C LEU A 140 16.37 8.63 -16.91
N GLU A 141 16.09 9.40 -17.97
CA GLU A 141 16.45 10.82 -18.07
C GLU A 141 15.51 11.67 -17.21
N ASN A 142 15.78 11.74 -15.92
CA ASN A 142 15.02 12.55 -14.97
C ASN A 142 15.76 13.82 -14.49
N ASN A 143 17.07 13.92 -14.74
CA ASN A 143 17.94 15.02 -14.35
C ASN A 143 17.97 15.30 -12.84
N TYR A 144 17.88 14.25 -12.01
CA TYR A 144 17.86 14.39 -10.55
C TYR A 144 19.11 15.06 -9.98
N ALA A 145 20.28 14.83 -10.57
CA ALA A 145 21.53 15.46 -10.13
C ALA A 145 21.50 16.99 -10.30
N ASP A 146 20.89 17.49 -11.38
CA ASP A 146 20.75 18.94 -11.62
C ASP A 146 19.61 19.53 -10.79
N PHE A 147 18.53 18.77 -10.57
CA PHE A 147 17.50 19.14 -9.61
C PHE A 147 18.07 19.39 -8.21
N LEU A 148 18.97 18.54 -7.73
CA LEU A 148 19.59 18.71 -6.40
C LEU A 148 20.48 19.96 -6.28
N LYS A 149 20.95 20.52 -7.40
CA LYS A 149 21.71 21.77 -7.43
C LYS A 149 20.81 23.01 -7.52
N SER A 150 19.52 22.80 -7.80
CA SER A 150 18.56 23.89 -7.94
C SER A 150 18.01 24.36 -6.60
N ASP A 151 17.36 25.50 -6.59
CA ASP A 151 16.59 26.04 -5.45
C ASP A 151 15.40 25.16 -5.05
N ARG A 152 15.00 24.24 -5.93
CA ARG A 152 13.92 23.27 -5.71
C ARG A 152 14.35 21.99 -4.97
N ALA A 153 15.62 21.84 -4.64
CA ALA A 153 16.15 20.63 -3.98
C ALA A 153 15.43 20.27 -2.65
N GLY A 154 14.82 21.24 -2.00
CA GLY A 154 13.96 21.01 -0.81
C GLY A 154 12.74 20.11 -1.09
N ALA A 155 12.24 20.10 -2.33
CA ALA A 155 11.12 19.27 -2.78
C ALA A 155 11.50 17.81 -3.13
N ARG A 156 12.73 17.36 -2.83
CA ARG A 156 13.27 16.05 -3.23
C ARG A 156 12.41 14.82 -2.85
N ARG A 157 11.55 14.95 -1.83
CA ARG A 157 10.63 13.89 -1.44
C ARG A 157 9.64 13.54 -2.55
N GLY A 158 9.19 14.52 -3.29
CA GLY A 158 8.29 14.34 -4.42
C GLY A 158 8.99 13.91 -5.70
N PHE A 159 10.30 14.16 -5.83
CA PHE A 159 11.05 13.82 -7.02
C PHE A 159 11.31 12.32 -7.10
N ARG A 160 10.46 11.61 -7.84
CA ARG A 160 10.45 10.15 -7.86
C ARG A 160 9.71 9.58 -9.07
N VAL A 161 9.84 8.27 -9.26
CA VAL A 161 8.91 7.47 -10.06
C VAL A 161 7.60 7.35 -9.29
N HIS A 162 6.48 7.64 -9.96
CA HIS A 162 5.13 7.62 -9.41
C HIS A 162 4.36 6.35 -9.79
N GLY A 163 4.62 5.80 -10.97
CA GLY A 163 3.98 4.58 -11.45
C GLY A 163 4.71 3.97 -12.63
N ILE A 164 4.47 2.69 -12.84
CA ILE A 164 4.95 1.91 -13.97
C ILE A 164 3.77 1.18 -14.61
N LEU A 165 3.76 1.10 -15.93
CA LEU A 165 2.81 0.30 -16.70
C LEU A 165 3.58 -0.54 -17.71
N CYS A 166 3.38 -1.86 -17.64
CA CYS A 166 3.94 -2.81 -18.60
C CYS A 166 2.87 -3.25 -19.60
N LEU A 167 3.05 -2.91 -20.84
CA LEU A 167 2.19 -3.33 -21.94
C LEU A 167 2.88 -4.47 -22.70
N ARG A 168 2.13 -5.53 -22.95
CA ARG A 168 2.62 -6.66 -23.71
C ARG A 168 2.25 -6.50 -25.17
N ASP A 169 3.25 -6.47 -26.04
CA ASP A 169 3.10 -6.72 -27.48
C ASP A 169 3.41 -8.21 -27.76
N GLU A 170 3.25 -8.68 -29.00
CA GLU A 170 3.40 -10.12 -29.32
C GLU A 170 4.67 -10.76 -28.75
N SER A 171 5.84 -10.16 -28.97
CA SER A 171 7.16 -10.68 -28.55
C SER A 171 7.96 -9.73 -27.67
N GLN A 172 7.42 -8.56 -27.36
CA GLN A 172 8.09 -7.47 -26.66
C GLN A 172 7.21 -6.90 -25.56
N PHE A 173 7.81 -6.03 -24.75
CA PHE A 173 7.07 -5.22 -23.78
C PHE A 173 7.40 -3.75 -23.98
N ARG A 174 6.38 -2.91 -23.84
CA ARG A 174 6.49 -1.46 -23.71
C ARG A 174 6.40 -1.11 -22.23
N ILE A 175 7.45 -0.54 -21.70
CA ILE A 175 7.51 -0.12 -20.30
C ILE A 175 7.32 1.38 -20.25
N LEU A 176 6.22 1.82 -19.66
CA LEU A 176 5.93 3.23 -19.43
C LEU A 176 6.18 3.56 -17.97
N VAL A 177 6.84 4.68 -17.72
CA VAL A 177 7.21 5.15 -16.39
C VAL A 177 6.77 6.59 -16.23
N ALA A 178 5.87 6.84 -15.28
CA ALA A 178 5.52 8.19 -14.86
C ALA A 178 6.49 8.63 -13.75
N HIS A 179 7.17 9.75 -13.95
CA HIS A 179 8.24 10.22 -13.07
C HIS A 179 8.37 11.74 -13.07
N GLU A 180 8.99 12.28 -12.02
CA GLU A 180 9.44 13.67 -12.04
C GLU A 180 10.61 13.84 -12.99
N PHE A 181 10.59 14.95 -13.72
CA PHE A 181 11.65 15.40 -14.63
C PHE A 181 12.02 16.84 -14.34
N PHE A 182 13.30 17.12 -14.25
CA PHE A 182 13.83 18.48 -14.12
C PHE A 182 14.40 18.97 -15.44
N ASP A 183 13.91 20.11 -15.93
CA ASP A 183 14.50 20.81 -17.06
C ASP A 183 15.57 21.79 -16.54
N PRO A 184 16.87 21.50 -16.73
CA PRO A 184 17.94 22.35 -16.20
C PRO A 184 18.06 23.71 -16.92
N VAL A 185 17.56 23.81 -18.15
CA VAL A 185 17.59 25.06 -18.94
C VAL A 185 16.49 26.01 -18.46
N LYS A 186 15.27 25.50 -18.36
CA LYS A 186 14.10 26.27 -17.88
C LYS A 186 14.03 26.35 -16.36
N LYS A 187 14.87 25.60 -15.64
CA LYS A 187 14.84 25.45 -14.17
C LYS A 187 13.46 25.08 -13.64
N SER A 188 12.77 24.20 -14.35
CA SER A 188 11.39 23.77 -14.05
C SER A 188 11.29 22.28 -13.82
N THR A 189 10.34 21.87 -12.97
CA THR A 189 10.02 20.47 -12.71
C THR A 189 8.71 20.12 -13.42
N HIS A 190 8.59 18.90 -13.88
CA HIS A 190 7.47 18.39 -14.66
C HIS A 190 7.13 16.96 -14.25
N LEU A 191 5.87 16.58 -14.34
CA LEU A 191 5.50 15.18 -14.48
C LEU A 191 5.75 14.74 -15.93
N ALA A 192 6.49 13.66 -16.10
CA ALA A 192 6.79 13.10 -17.41
C ALA A 192 6.41 11.61 -17.48
N VAL A 193 6.09 11.14 -18.67
CA VAL A 193 5.99 9.69 -18.97
C VAL A 193 7.04 9.35 -20.01
N SER A 194 7.88 8.38 -19.68
CA SER A 194 8.92 7.86 -20.57
C SER A 194 8.63 6.39 -20.92
N LEU A 195 8.91 6.01 -22.16
CA LEU A 195 8.70 4.68 -22.72
C LEU A 195 10.02 4.04 -23.11
N LEU A 196 10.19 2.77 -22.78
CA LEU A 196 11.28 1.90 -23.22
C LEU A 196 10.71 0.59 -23.72
N ARG A 197 11.15 0.13 -24.89
CA ARG A 197 10.83 -1.21 -25.37
C ARG A 197 11.88 -2.20 -24.92
N ILE A 198 11.42 -3.37 -24.50
CA ILE A 198 12.28 -4.47 -24.07
C ILE A 198 11.81 -5.78 -24.68
N SER A 199 12.74 -6.71 -24.88
CA SER A 199 12.46 -8.09 -25.29
C SER A 199 11.88 -8.92 -24.12
N SER A 200 11.42 -10.12 -24.42
CA SER A 200 10.88 -11.07 -23.43
C SER A 200 11.92 -11.51 -22.38
N ASP A 201 13.22 -11.41 -22.68
CA ASP A 201 14.31 -11.67 -21.74
C ASP A 201 14.75 -10.41 -20.95
N LEU A 202 13.92 -9.37 -20.98
CA LEU A 202 14.08 -8.09 -20.26
C LEU A 202 15.27 -7.24 -20.72
N LYS A 203 15.75 -7.43 -21.93
CA LYS A 203 16.80 -6.58 -22.50
C LYS A 203 16.18 -5.44 -23.31
N PRO A 204 16.70 -4.21 -23.19
CA PRO A 204 16.25 -3.10 -24.00
C PRO A 204 16.43 -3.39 -25.49
N THR A 205 15.42 -3.08 -26.27
CA THR A 205 15.49 -3.04 -27.75
C THR A 205 15.69 -1.60 -28.23
N ASP A 206 15.31 -0.63 -27.43
CA ASP A 206 15.58 0.78 -27.66
C ASP A 206 16.91 1.20 -26.99
N PRO A 207 17.73 2.06 -27.60
CA PRO A 207 19.01 2.53 -27.03
C PRO A 207 18.81 3.50 -25.85
N LYS A 208 17.65 4.14 -25.76
CA LYS A 208 17.28 5.12 -24.74
C LYS A 208 15.79 5.18 -24.52
N TRP A 209 15.38 5.77 -23.40
CA TRP A 209 13.98 6.10 -23.13
C TRP A 209 13.49 7.18 -24.10
N SER A 210 12.28 7.03 -24.63
CA SER A 210 11.56 8.05 -25.38
C SER A 210 10.51 8.70 -24.46
N ARG A 211 10.41 10.04 -24.51
CA ARG A 211 9.40 10.77 -23.71
C ARG A 211 8.12 10.91 -24.51
N VAL A 212 7.01 10.39 -23.98
CA VAL A 212 5.69 10.40 -24.63
C VAL A 212 4.76 11.45 -24.02
N PHE A 213 5.08 11.95 -22.81
CA PHE A 213 4.32 13.00 -22.15
C PHE A 213 5.21 13.86 -21.28
N THR A 214 4.92 15.17 -21.23
CA THR A 214 5.51 16.11 -20.29
C THR A 214 4.42 17.13 -19.91
N SER A 215 4.15 17.28 -18.62
CA SER A 215 3.20 18.28 -18.12
C SER A 215 3.71 19.71 -18.38
N LEU A 216 2.85 20.68 -18.20
CA LEU A 216 3.28 22.05 -18.00
C LEU A 216 4.28 22.15 -16.83
N PRO A 217 5.12 23.19 -16.79
CA PRO A 217 6.06 23.36 -15.70
C PRO A 217 5.33 23.56 -14.38
N LEU A 218 5.76 22.84 -13.34
CA LEU A 218 5.25 23.06 -12.00
C LEU A 218 5.59 24.49 -11.54
N PRO A 219 4.63 25.25 -11.04
CA PRO A 219 4.88 26.56 -10.46
C PRO A 219 5.97 26.51 -9.38
N GLY A 220 6.74 27.59 -9.23
CA GLY A 220 7.85 27.64 -8.27
C GLY A 220 7.44 27.49 -6.81
N ASN A 221 6.18 27.74 -6.51
CA ASN A 221 5.55 27.58 -5.20
C ASN A 221 4.85 26.22 -5.00
N ALA A 222 4.92 25.29 -5.98
CA ALA A 222 4.43 23.94 -5.81
C ALA A 222 5.17 23.24 -4.67
N TYR A 223 4.43 22.92 -3.61
CA TYR A 223 5.01 22.38 -2.38
C TYR A 223 5.44 20.92 -2.57
N ALA A 224 6.77 20.73 -2.55
CA ALA A 224 7.44 19.44 -2.41
C ALA A 224 7.10 18.37 -3.47
N ALA A 225 6.53 18.73 -4.64
CA ALA A 225 6.07 17.79 -5.67
C ALA A 225 5.23 16.61 -5.11
N ILE A 226 4.46 16.89 -4.06
CA ILE A 226 3.50 15.95 -3.46
C ILE A 226 2.16 16.17 -4.15
N GLY A 227 1.41 15.08 -4.39
CA GLY A 227 0.13 15.19 -5.08
C GLY A 227 0.27 15.11 -6.61
N ALA A 228 1.24 14.35 -7.11
CA ALA A 228 1.54 14.26 -8.54
C ALA A 228 0.55 13.38 -9.33
N GLY A 229 -0.17 12.44 -8.69
CA GLY A 229 -0.82 11.36 -9.42
C GLY A 229 0.20 10.38 -9.99
N GLY A 230 0.25 10.25 -11.32
CA GLY A 230 1.25 9.46 -12.05
C GLY A 230 0.90 7.98 -12.21
N ARG A 231 -0.39 7.61 -12.04
CA ARG A 231 -0.86 6.25 -12.31
C ARG A 231 -1.36 6.10 -13.73
N MET A 232 -1.13 4.94 -14.30
CA MET A 232 -1.47 4.66 -15.69
C MET A 232 -2.23 3.35 -15.82
N VAL A 233 -3.12 3.29 -16.81
CA VAL A 233 -3.78 2.06 -17.26
C VAL A 233 -3.94 2.08 -18.78
N GLN A 234 -3.83 0.91 -19.39
CA GLN A 234 -4.08 0.77 -20.83
C GLN A 234 -5.58 0.86 -21.12
N ALA A 235 -5.96 1.73 -22.06
CA ALA A 235 -7.32 1.87 -22.54
C ALA A 235 -7.55 1.12 -23.86
N ALA A 236 -6.55 1.13 -24.76
CA ALA A 236 -6.50 0.40 -26.01
C ALA A 236 -5.03 0.11 -26.39
N GLU A 237 -4.77 -0.54 -27.51
CA GLU A 237 -3.43 -0.95 -27.94
C GLU A 237 -2.38 0.16 -27.83
N ASN A 238 -2.70 1.37 -28.34
CA ASN A 238 -1.82 2.55 -28.29
C ASN A 238 -2.38 3.69 -27.44
N LEU A 239 -3.34 3.43 -26.56
CA LEU A 239 -4.01 4.42 -25.76
C LEU A 239 -3.86 4.11 -24.29
N ILE A 240 -3.42 5.09 -23.50
CA ILE A 240 -3.34 4.99 -22.05
C ILE A 240 -4.08 6.14 -21.38
N TYR A 241 -4.59 5.89 -20.18
CA TYR A 241 -4.99 6.94 -19.26
C TYR A 241 -3.88 7.20 -18.25
N LEU A 242 -3.65 8.47 -17.95
CA LEU A 242 -2.69 8.95 -16.95
C LEU A 242 -3.39 9.86 -15.96
N THR A 243 -3.18 9.62 -14.68
CA THR A 243 -3.63 10.54 -13.62
C THR A 243 -2.60 11.64 -13.40
N VAL A 244 -3.03 12.89 -13.35
CA VAL A 244 -2.21 14.07 -13.05
C VAL A 244 -2.83 14.77 -11.85
N GLY A 245 -2.09 14.87 -10.75
CA GLY A 245 -2.58 15.53 -9.54
C GLY A 245 -2.44 17.05 -9.57
N ASP A 246 -2.91 17.69 -8.51
CA ASP A 246 -2.91 19.17 -8.36
C ASP A 246 -1.61 19.73 -7.77
N TYR A 247 -0.71 18.86 -7.27
CA TYR A 247 0.55 19.24 -6.60
C TYR A 247 0.34 20.15 -5.37
N ASN A 248 -0.80 20.04 -4.69
CA ASN A 248 -1.26 20.92 -3.62
C ASN A 248 -1.41 22.40 -4.03
N LEU A 249 -1.71 22.66 -5.31
CA LEU A 249 -2.06 23.97 -5.83
C LEU A 249 -3.59 24.13 -5.71
N ASP A 250 -4.08 24.25 -4.48
CA ASP A 250 -5.47 24.04 -4.09
C ASP A 250 -6.13 25.25 -3.41
N GLY A 251 -5.41 26.37 -3.35
CA GLY A 251 -5.89 27.59 -2.70
C GLY A 251 -5.69 27.62 -1.19
N VAL A 252 -5.23 26.50 -0.57
CA VAL A 252 -4.96 26.38 0.88
C VAL A 252 -3.48 26.19 1.14
N PHE A 253 -2.84 25.18 0.52
CA PHE A 253 -1.39 24.96 0.62
C PHE A 253 -0.59 25.89 -0.28
N ALA A 254 -1.15 26.27 -1.41
CA ALA A 254 -0.66 27.30 -2.30
C ALA A 254 -1.83 28.19 -2.77
N SER A 255 -1.58 29.44 -3.10
CA SER A 255 -2.63 30.40 -3.49
C SER A 255 -3.31 30.09 -4.83
N GLN A 256 -2.68 29.26 -5.67
CA GLN A 256 -3.24 28.87 -6.97
C GLN A 256 -4.25 27.74 -6.78
N VAL A 257 -5.29 27.73 -7.65
CA VAL A 257 -6.28 26.67 -7.73
C VAL A 257 -6.27 26.13 -9.15
N VAL A 258 -5.60 24.99 -9.35
CA VAL A 258 -5.34 24.47 -10.70
C VAL A 258 -6.34 23.43 -11.17
N ALA A 259 -6.96 22.67 -10.27
CA ALA A 259 -7.82 21.55 -10.65
C ALA A 259 -9.15 21.98 -11.32
N GLN A 260 -9.54 23.25 -11.15
CA GLN A 260 -10.72 23.85 -11.80
C GLN A 260 -10.35 24.73 -13.01
N ASP A 261 -9.05 24.99 -13.23
CA ASP A 261 -8.58 25.76 -14.37
C ASP A 261 -8.40 24.83 -15.59
N PRO A 262 -9.15 25.04 -16.70
CA PRO A 262 -9.07 24.18 -17.87
C PRO A 262 -7.70 24.21 -18.58
N GLU A 263 -6.92 25.28 -18.40
CA GLU A 263 -5.63 25.49 -19.07
C GLU A 263 -4.44 25.02 -18.20
N SER A 264 -4.68 24.67 -16.95
CA SER A 264 -3.59 24.35 -16.00
C SER A 264 -2.85 23.05 -16.32
N GLY A 265 -3.52 22.07 -16.92
CA GLY A 265 -2.98 20.74 -17.14
C GLY A 265 -2.80 19.88 -15.87
N PHE A 266 -3.25 20.38 -14.70
CA PHE A 266 -3.14 19.69 -13.40
C PHE A 266 -4.52 19.39 -12.80
N GLY A 267 -4.56 18.46 -11.84
CA GLY A 267 -5.83 18.02 -11.23
C GLY A 267 -6.77 17.35 -12.22
N GLN A 268 -6.25 16.49 -13.10
CA GLN A 268 -7.00 15.87 -14.19
C GLN A 268 -6.58 14.44 -14.49
N ILE A 269 -7.42 13.71 -15.19
CA ILE A 269 -7.04 12.45 -15.85
C ILE A 269 -6.97 12.74 -17.35
N VAL A 270 -5.90 12.33 -17.98
CA VAL A 270 -5.65 12.54 -19.41
C VAL A 270 -5.55 11.23 -20.15
N GLU A 271 -5.93 11.27 -21.41
CA GLU A 271 -5.74 10.24 -22.41
C GLU A 271 -4.51 10.57 -23.25
N ILE A 272 -3.61 9.63 -23.44
CA ILE A 272 -2.39 9.78 -24.24
C ILE A 272 -2.38 8.72 -25.32
N ASP A 273 -2.31 9.15 -26.57
CA ASP A 273 -2.06 8.29 -27.73
C ASP A 273 -0.55 8.08 -27.88
N LEU A 274 -0.09 6.85 -27.70
CA LEU A 274 1.34 6.51 -27.72
C LEU A 274 1.97 6.52 -29.12
N GLN A 275 1.17 6.59 -30.19
CA GLN A 275 1.64 6.67 -31.56
C GLN A 275 1.87 8.11 -31.99
N SER A 276 0.92 8.98 -31.68
CA SER A 276 0.95 10.40 -32.06
C SER A 276 1.46 11.32 -30.95
N ASN A 277 1.57 10.84 -29.72
CA ASN A 277 1.81 11.61 -28.49
C ASN A 277 0.76 12.72 -28.24
N GLN A 278 -0.41 12.60 -28.85
CA GLN A 278 -1.51 13.50 -28.56
C GLN A 278 -2.07 13.26 -27.18
N VAL A 279 -2.36 14.35 -26.48
CA VAL A 279 -2.92 14.35 -25.12
C VAL A 279 -4.28 15.02 -25.12
N ARG A 280 -5.26 14.34 -24.52
CA ARG A 280 -6.62 14.87 -24.37
C ARG A 280 -7.06 14.77 -22.91
N ARG A 281 -7.65 15.82 -22.37
CA ARG A 281 -8.27 15.78 -21.04
C ARG A 281 -9.50 14.88 -21.06
N LEU A 282 -9.52 13.89 -20.16
CA LEU A 282 -10.65 12.99 -19.96
C LEU A 282 -11.60 13.54 -18.88
N SER A 283 -11.06 13.96 -17.72
CA SER A 283 -11.81 14.52 -16.59
C SER A 283 -10.94 15.51 -15.83
N HIS A 284 -11.54 16.29 -14.91
CA HIS A 284 -10.86 17.31 -14.10
C HIS A 284 -11.48 17.45 -12.71
N GLY A 285 -10.92 18.33 -11.89
CA GLY A 285 -11.38 18.50 -10.52
C GLY A 285 -10.87 17.41 -9.58
N HIS A 286 -9.65 16.92 -9.83
CA HIS A 286 -8.98 15.90 -9.05
C HIS A 286 -7.87 16.50 -8.17
N ARG A 287 -7.68 15.96 -6.96
CA ARG A 287 -6.61 16.36 -6.06
C ARG A 287 -5.34 15.55 -6.31
N ASN A 288 -5.35 14.28 -5.91
CA ASN A 288 -4.20 13.40 -5.97
C ASN A 288 -4.63 11.96 -6.29
N PRO A 289 -5.01 11.69 -7.54
CA PRO A 289 -5.45 10.36 -7.94
C PRO A 289 -4.25 9.39 -7.99
N GLN A 290 -4.20 8.48 -7.02
CA GLN A 290 -3.08 7.57 -6.76
C GLN A 290 -3.33 6.13 -7.22
N GLY A 291 -4.46 5.87 -7.86
CA GLY A 291 -4.78 4.60 -8.49
C GLY A 291 -5.74 4.79 -9.66
N ILE A 292 -5.62 3.93 -10.67
CA ILE A 292 -6.51 3.89 -11.82
C ILE A 292 -6.61 2.45 -12.33
N ALA A 293 -7.83 2.02 -12.64
CA ALA A 293 -8.09 0.70 -13.22
C ALA A 293 -9.22 0.76 -14.24
N LEU A 294 -9.02 0.14 -15.38
CA LEU A 294 -10.07 -0.16 -16.35
C LEU A 294 -10.61 -1.56 -16.04
N LEU A 295 -11.87 -1.64 -15.65
CA LEU A 295 -12.51 -2.89 -15.29
C LEU A 295 -12.87 -3.72 -16.52
N LYS A 296 -13.09 -5.02 -16.32
CA LYS A 296 -13.51 -5.96 -17.39
C LYS A 296 -14.83 -5.54 -18.07
N ASN A 297 -15.71 -4.82 -17.36
CA ASN A 297 -16.96 -4.29 -17.90
C ASN A 297 -16.80 -2.94 -18.66
N GLY A 298 -15.57 -2.44 -18.78
CA GLY A 298 -15.26 -1.17 -19.46
C GLY A 298 -15.37 0.08 -18.56
N GLU A 299 -15.73 -0.05 -17.29
CA GLU A 299 -15.75 1.08 -16.37
C GLU A 299 -14.35 1.47 -15.95
N LEU A 300 -14.05 2.76 -15.97
CA LEU A 300 -12.80 3.33 -15.48
C LEU A 300 -13.00 3.83 -14.04
N LEU A 301 -12.22 3.29 -13.12
CA LEU A 301 -12.22 3.70 -11.72
C LEU A 301 -10.89 4.34 -11.33
N SER A 302 -10.95 5.33 -10.43
CA SER A 302 -9.76 5.96 -9.84
C SER A 302 -9.91 6.05 -8.32
N THR A 303 -8.80 5.80 -7.60
CA THR A 303 -8.68 6.09 -6.18
C THR A 303 -7.92 7.38 -5.96
N GLU A 304 -8.41 8.22 -5.10
CA GLU A 304 -7.90 9.58 -4.91
C GLU A 304 -7.69 9.91 -3.43
N GLN A 305 -6.57 10.55 -3.11
CA GLN A 305 -6.28 11.00 -1.75
C GLN A 305 -6.87 12.39 -1.51
N GLY A 306 -7.78 12.47 -0.55
CA GLY A 306 -8.29 13.72 0.00
C GLY A 306 -7.28 14.43 0.94
N PRO A 307 -7.66 15.55 1.53
CA PRO A 307 -6.85 16.22 2.56
C PRO A 307 -6.87 15.43 3.89
N LYS A 308 -7.35 15.99 4.97
CA LYS A 308 -7.53 15.27 6.25
C LYS A 308 -8.89 14.56 6.24
N GLY A 309 -8.95 13.32 5.75
CA GLY A 309 -10.19 12.58 5.46
C GLY A 309 -10.62 12.72 4.00
N GLY A 310 -11.65 11.97 3.62
CA GLY A 310 -12.25 12.07 2.29
C GLY A 310 -11.38 11.58 1.15
N ASP A 311 -10.61 10.49 1.35
CA ASP A 311 -10.08 9.74 0.22
C ASP A 311 -11.25 9.09 -0.52
N GLU A 312 -11.16 8.97 -1.84
CA GLU A 312 -12.30 8.64 -2.68
C GLU A 312 -12.04 7.49 -3.63
N LEU A 313 -13.09 6.74 -3.95
CA LEU A 313 -13.18 5.88 -5.13
C LEU A 313 -14.14 6.53 -6.11
N ASN A 314 -13.65 6.92 -7.26
CA ASN A 314 -14.37 7.62 -8.30
C ASN A 314 -14.60 6.76 -9.53
N LYS A 315 -15.80 6.76 -10.10
CA LYS A 315 -16.05 6.28 -11.47
C LYS A 315 -15.75 7.42 -12.43
N ILE A 316 -14.79 7.21 -13.33
CA ILE A 316 -14.33 8.27 -14.23
C ILE A 316 -15.18 8.30 -15.50
N LEU A 317 -15.80 9.43 -15.74
CA LEU A 317 -16.64 9.71 -16.91
C LEU A 317 -16.02 10.82 -17.74
N PRO A 318 -16.01 10.71 -19.08
CA PRO A 318 -15.46 11.73 -19.96
C PRO A 318 -16.14 13.09 -19.76
N GLY A 319 -15.35 14.16 -19.69
CA GLY A 319 -15.81 15.55 -19.58
C GLY A 319 -16.30 15.96 -18.19
N ARG A 320 -16.35 15.06 -17.22
CA ARG A 320 -16.91 15.36 -15.89
C ARG A 320 -15.91 16.05 -14.96
N ASN A 321 -16.48 16.84 -14.03
CA ASN A 321 -15.79 17.54 -12.97
C ASN A 321 -16.05 16.89 -11.62
N TYR A 322 -14.98 16.51 -10.91
CA TYR A 322 -15.02 15.82 -9.61
C TYR A 322 -14.96 16.78 -8.42
N GLY A 323 -14.88 18.08 -8.70
CA GLY A 323 -15.19 19.15 -7.75
C GLY A 323 -14.02 19.65 -6.90
N TRP A 324 -12.88 18.97 -6.84
CA TRP A 324 -11.75 19.48 -6.07
C TRP A 324 -11.24 20.82 -6.61
N PRO A 325 -10.90 21.85 -5.77
CA PRO A 325 -11.04 21.87 -4.31
C PRO A 325 -12.38 22.43 -3.80
N ASN A 326 -13.36 22.69 -4.66
CA ASN A 326 -14.64 23.31 -4.30
C ASN A 326 -15.53 22.40 -3.45
N VAL A 327 -15.29 21.09 -3.49
CA VAL A 327 -15.97 20.10 -2.66
C VAL A 327 -15.00 19.00 -2.21
N THR A 328 -15.17 18.51 -1.00
CA THR A 328 -14.44 17.36 -0.43
C THR A 328 -15.16 16.84 0.81
N TYR A 329 -14.98 15.56 1.13
CA TYR A 329 -15.38 15.00 2.44
C TYR A 329 -14.32 15.22 3.53
N GLY A 330 -13.16 15.78 3.17
CA GLY A 330 -12.08 16.04 4.10
C GLY A 330 -12.09 17.46 4.66
N THR A 331 -11.16 17.74 5.56
CA THR A 331 -10.94 19.04 6.18
C THR A 331 -9.47 19.44 6.08
N GLU A 332 -9.13 20.65 6.40
CA GLU A 332 -7.74 21.08 6.56
C GLU A 332 -7.07 20.36 7.73
N TYR A 333 -5.75 20.19 7.68
CA TYR A 333 -5.00 19.50 8.73
C TYR A 333 -5.05 20.21 10.10
N LYS A 334 -5.24 21.55 10.08
CA LYS A 334 -5.29 22.40 11.28
C LYS A 334 -6.67 22.93 11.61
N SER A 335 -7.68 22.57 10.81
CA SER A 335 -9.04 23.06 10.93
C SER A 335 -10.06 21.92 10.85
N TRP A 336 -11.33 22.22 11.19
CA TRP A 336 -12.47 21.32 11.05
C TRP A 336 -13.30 21.60 9.79
N SER A 337 -12.83 22.49 8.92
CA SER A 337 -13.47 22.86 7.66
C SER A 337 -12.47 22.79 6.51
N TRP A 338 -12.97 22.84 5.30
CA TRP A 338 -12.21 23.07 4.09
C TRP A 338 -12.62 24.43 3.52
N THR A 339 -11.70 25.40 3.54
CA THR A 339 -12.03 26.83 3.27
C THR A 339 -12.41 27.12 1.83
N GLN A 340 -12.03 26.26 0.88
CA GLN A 340 -12.40 26.39 -0.54
C GLN A 340 -13.78 25.80 -0.85
N ALA A 341 -14.38 25.03 0.08
CA ALA A 341 -15.67 24.41 -0.17
C ALA A 341 -16.83 25.30 0.28
N ASP A 342 -17.77 25.55 -0.61
CA ASP A 342 -19.03 26.22 -0.28
C ASP A 342 -19.89 25.38 0.69
N LYS A 343 -19.89 24.03 0.47
CA LYS A 343 -20.62 23.06 1.29
C LYS A 343 -19.80 21.78 1.42
N THR A 344 -19.12 21.61 2.53
CA THR A 344 -18.31 20.40 2.81
C THR A 344 -19.15 19.12 2.69
N GLY A 345 -18.67 18.17 1.88
CA GLY A 345 -19.29 16.85 1.73
C GLY A 345 -20.56 16.79 0.87
N ARG A 346 -20.87 17.82 0.09
CA ARG A 346 -22.03 17.83 -0.80
C ARG A 346 -21.61 18.09 -2.25
N HIS A 347 -21.73 17.07 -3.10
CA HIS A 347 -21.36 17.10 -4.52
C HIS A 347 -22.53 17.52 -5.43
N GLU A 348 -23.33 18.52 -5.04
CA GLU A 348 -24.57 18.89 -5.74
C GLU A 348 -24.35 19.25 -7.23
N ASN A 349 -23.19 19.81 -7.58
CA ASN A 349 -22.86 20.26 -8.94
C ASN A 349 -21.66 19.50 -9.55
N PHE A 350 -21.20 18.44 -8.90
CA PHE A 350 -20.01 17.68 -9.26
C PHE A 350 -20.29 16.18 -9.23
N GLU A 351 -19.44 15.38 -9.89
CA GLU A 351 -19.54 13.94 -9.79
C GLU A 351 -19.21 13.49 -8.37
N ALA A 352 -20.12 12.76 -7.76
CA ALA A 352 -19.93 12.21 -6.43
C ALA A 352 -19.10 10.91 -6.47
N PRO A 353 -18.25 10.65 -5.48
CA PRO A 353 -17.52 9.40 -5.42
C PRO A 353 -18.46 8.20 -5.13
N LEU A 354 -18.08 7.04 -5.63
CA LEU A 354 -18.73 5.76 -5.33
C LEU A 354 -18.56 5.36 -3.85
N PHE A 355 -17.43 5.75 -3.27
CA PHE A 355 -17.08 5.46 -1.88
C PHE A 355 -16.07 6.49 -1.35
N ALA A 356 -16.16 6.82 -0.07
CA ALA A 356 -15.21 7.70 0.61
C ALA A 356 -14.68 7.08 1.90
N TRP A 357 -13.36 7.17 2.11
CA TRP A 357 -12.72 6.79 3.38
C TRP A 357 -12.63 7.99 4.31
N VAL A 358 -13.39 7.92 5.41
CA VAL A 358 -13.39 8.94 6.47
C VAL A 358 -13.24 8.21 7.81
N PRO A 359 -12.06 8.32 8.46
CA PRO A 359 -10.89 9.14 8.17
C PRO A 359 -10.08 8.66 6.95
N SER A 360 -9.19 9.54 6.44
CA SER A 360 -8.30 9.24 5.33
C SER A 360 -7.38 8.06 5.61
N ALA A 361 -7.32 7.12 4.69
CA ALA A 361 -6.41 5.97 4.69
C ALA A 361 -5.13 6.23 3.88
N ALA A 362 -5.09 7.30 3.08
CA ALA A 362 -4.13 7.58 2.02
C ALA A 362 -4.09 6.45 1.00
N VAL A 363 -5.22 6.25 0.31
CA VAL A 363 -5.41 5.22 -0.70
C VAL A 363 -4.41 5.35 -1.84
N THR A 364 -4.03 4.20 -2.45
CA THR A 364 -3.06 4.12 -3.54
C THR A 364 -3.63 3.35 -4.72
N GLN A 365 -2.84 2.52 -5.39
CA GLN A 365 -3.26 1.77 -6.56
C GLN A 365 -4.49 0.91 -6.30
N ILE A 366 -5.32 0.79 -7.33
CA ILE A 366 -6.49 -0.07 -7.40
C ILE A 366 -6.29 -1.18 -8.42
N LEU A 367 -6.77 -2.38 -8.12
CA LEU A 367 -6.68 -3.56 -8.95
C LEU A 367 -8.02 -4.31 -8.92
N GLN A 368 -8.55 -4.71 -10.07
CA GLN A 368 -9.62 -5.70 -10.15
C GLN A 368 -9.03 -7.11 -10.17
N LEU A 369 -9.46 -7.96 -9.25
CA LEU A 369 -9.04 -9.36 -9.21
C LEU A 369 -9.58 -10.15 -10.41
N SER A 370 -8.75 -11.06 -10.91
CA SER A 370 -9.10 -11.98 -11.99
C SER A 370 -8.64 -13.39 -11.65
N ASN A 371 -9.59 -14.32 -11.51
CA ASN A 371 -9.30 -15.72 -11.20
C ASN A 371 -8.41 -15.93 -9.95
N PHE A 372 -8.39 -15.00 -9.01
CA PHE A 372 -7.68 -15.16 -7.74
C PHE A 372 -8.31 -16.31 -6.93
N HIS A 373 -9.61 -16.21 -6.70
CA HIS A 373 -10.44 -17.25 -6.11
C HIS A 373 -11.92 -16.93 -6.41
N GLU A 374 -12.77 -17.95 -6.58
CA GLU A 374 -14.20 -17.77 -6.94
C GLU A 374 -14.97 -16.81 -6.03
N ARG A 375 -14.69 -16.84 -4.70
CA ARG A 375 -15.34 -15.96 -3.72
C ARG A 375 -14.93 -14.50 -3.83
N TRP A 376 -13.81 -14.20 -4.49
CA TRP A 376 -13.25 -12.85 -4.64
C TRP A 376 -13.13 -12.41 -6.10
N ASP A 377 -13.61 -13.21 -7.04
CA ASP A 377 -13.49 -12.87 -8.46
C ASP A 377 -14.23 -11.56 -8.77
N ASN A 378 -13.57 -10.68 -9.50
CA ASN A 378 -13.98 -9.32 -9.83
C ASN A 378 -14.07 -8.34 -8.63
N ASP A 379 -13.73 -8.73 -7.41
CA ASP A 379 -13.55 -7.76 -6.31
C ASP A 379 -12.39 -6.82 -6.61
N LEU A 380 -12.44 -5.63 -6.03
CA LEU A 380 -11.37 -4.63 -6.16
C LEU A 380 -10.46 -4.70 -4.94
N LEU A 381 -9.17 -4.57 -5.16
CA LEU A 381 -8.19 -4.34 -4.09
C LEU A 381 -7.66 -2.92 -4.18
N VAL A 382 -7.59 -2.23 -3.05
CA VAL A 382 -7.05 -0.88 -2.94
C VAL A 382 -5.99 -0.86 -1.85
N GLY A 383 -4.77 -0.48 -2.23
CA GLY A 383 -3.69 -0.27 -1.26
C GLY A 383 -3.84 1.02 -0.47
N SER A 384 -3.16 1.12 0.66
CA SER A 384 -3.09 2.37 1.42
C SER A 384 -1.73 2.60 2.07
N LEU A 385 -1.36 3.89 2.21
CA LEU A 385 -0.11 4.29 2.84
C LEU A 385 -0.27 4.51 4.35
N LYS A 386 -1.26 5.32 4.74
CA LYS A 386 -1.39 5.77 6.13
C LYS A 386 -1.92 4.67 7.04
N SER A 387 -2.93 3.94 6.61
CA SER A 387 -3.51 2.87 7.42
C SER A 387 -2.73 1.56 7.35
N GLY A 388 -1.82 1.39 6.37
CA GLY A 388 -1.10 0.13 6.17
C GLY A 388 -2.02 -1.04 5.86
N THR A 389 -3.15 -0.77 5.21
CA THR A 389 -4.27 -1.68 4.99
C THR A 389 -4.45 -1.91 3.50
N LEU A 390 -4.73 -3.14 3.12
CA LEU A 390 -5.27 -3.52 1.83
C LEU A 390 -6.78 -3.58 1.97
N PHE A 391 -7.51 -2.75 1.25
CA PHE A 391 -8.97 -2.78 1.25
C PHE A 391 -9.47 -3.68 0.14
N ARG A 392 -10.33 -4.65 0.46
CA ARG A 392 -11.11 -5.42 -0.51
C ARG A 392 -12.51 -4.84 -0.61
N LEU A 393 -12.88 -4.42 -1.81
CA LEU A 393 -14.19 -3.85 -2.09
C LEU A 393 -14.99 -4.82 -2.97
N ARG A 394 -16.20 -5.18 -2.57
CA ARG A 394 -17.18 -5.77 -3.47
C ARG A 394 -17.87 -4.67 -4.24
N TYR A 395 -17.48 -4.52 -5.51
CA TYR A 395 -18.10 -3.59 -6.45
C TYR A 395 -19.06 -4.33 -7.37
N GLN A 396 -20.33 -3.98 -7.30
CA GLN A 396 -21.38 -4.66 -8.04
C GLN A 396 -22.51 -3.68 -8.37
N ASP A 397 -23.05 -3.74 -9.60
CA ASP A 397 -24.15 -2.90 -10.08
C ASP A 397 -23.89 -1.39 -9.85
N GLY A 398 -22.67 -0.95 -10.14
CA GLY A 398 -22.28 0.46 -10.02
C GLY A 398 -22.10 0.97 -8.59
N ALA A 399 -22.09 0.10 -7.58
CA ALA A 399 -21.99 0.47 -6.18
C ALA A 399 -21.00 -0.40 -5.39
N VAL A 400 -20.37 0.18 -4.38
CA VAL A 400 -19.59 -0.57 -3.39
C VAL A 400 -20.56 -1.19 -2.37
N ARG A 401 -20.67 -2.51 -2.37
CA ARG A 401 -21.58 -3.26 -1.49
C ARG A 401 -21.00 -3.44 -0.09
N TYR A 402 -19.69 -3.65 0.01
CA TYR A 402 -18.95 -3.64 1.28
C TYR A 402 -17.47 -3.36 1.06
N ASN A 403 -16.82 -2.97 2.14
CA ASN A 403 -15.39 -2.70 2.23
C ASN A 403 -14.81 -3.51 3.39
N GLU A 404 -13.87 -4.43 3.08
CA GLU A 404 -13.16 -5.23 4.06
C GLU A 404 -11.72 -4.72 4.20
N PRO A 405 -11.34 -4.18 5.37
CA PRO A 405 -9.97 -3.80 5.64
C PRO A 405 -9.14 -5.02 6.03
N ILE A 406 -8.06 -5.29 5.28
CA ILE A 406 -7.09 -6.36 5.55
C ILE A 406 -5.80 -5.71 6.01
N TRP A 407 -5.45 -5.88 7.28
CA TRP A 407 -4.30 -5.21 7.85
C TRP A 407 -2.98 -5.87 7.43
N ILE A 408 -2.17 -5.16 6.68
CA ILE A 408 -0.84 -5.60 6.24
C ILE A 408 0.24 -5.15 7.23
N GLY A 409 0.11 -3.93 7.76
CA GLY A 409 1.07 -3.31 8.68
C GLY A 409 2.21 -2.56 7.99
N SER A 410 2.14 -2.40 6.66
CA SER A 410 3.13 -1.69 5.84
C SER A 410 2.45 -0.69 4.91
N ARG A 411 3.16 0.38 4.56
CA ARG A 411 2.68 1.41 3.64
C ARG A 411 2.67 0.86 2.21
N ILE A 412 1.52 0.49 1.70
CA ILE A 412 1.35 -0.12 0.37
C ILE A 412 1.41 0.97 -0.69
N ARG A 413 2.48 0.99 -1.50
CA ARG A 413 2.71 1.96 -2.57
C ARG A 413 2.05 1.54 -3.88
N ASP A 414 2.20 0.27 -4.23
CA ASP A 414 1.74 -0.28 -5.50
C ASP A 414 1.29 -1.71 -5.33
N LEU A 415 0.50 -2.21 -6.27
CA LEU A 415 0.04 -3.59 -6.26
C LEU A 415 -0.25 -4.09 -7.67
N VAL A 416 -0.02 -5.38 -7.88
CA VAL A 416 -0.24 -6.07 -9.16
C VAL A 416 -0.69 -7.50 -8.91
N GLN A 417 -1.48 -8.06 -9.81
CA GLN A 417 -1.76 -9.50 -9.84
C GLN A 417 -0.84 -10.20 -10.85
N THR A 418 -0.22 -11.29 -10.43
CA THR A 418 0.66 -12.13 -11.26
C THR A 418 -0.13 -13.14 -12.08
N SER A 419 0.50 -13.71 -13.10
CA SER A 419 -0.10 -14.77 -13.95
C SER A 419 -0.41 -16.06 -13.17
N ASP A 420 0.30 -16.33 -12.08
CA ASP A 420 0.05 -17.43 -11.15
C ASP A 420 -1.01 -17.07 -10.08
N ARG A 421 -1.75 -15.99 -10.30
CA ARG A 421 -2.91 -15.51 -9.52
C ARG A 421 -2.59 -14.90 -8.15
N ARG A 422 -1.32 -14.80 -7.72
CA ARG A 422 -0.96 -14.10 -6.50
C ARG A 422 -1.13 -12.59 -6.65
N VAL A 423 -1.41 -11.91 -5.55
CA VAL A 423 -1.35 -10.45 -5.48
C VAL A 423 -0.01 -10.05 -4.88
N VAL A 424 0.69 -9.14 -5.53
CA VAL A 424 1.99 -8.65 -5.06
C VAL A 424 1.86 -7.19 -4.68
N LEU A 425 2.27 -6.86 -3.47
CA LEU A 425 2.31 -5.49 -2.95
C LEU A 425 3.76 -5.00 -2.94
N TRP A 426 3.95 -3.76 -3.34
CA TRP A 426 5.18 -3.00 -3.14
C TRP A 426 4.99 -1.98 -2.03
N THR A 427 5.89 -1.97 -1.04
CA THR A 427 5.77 -1.09 0.13
C THR A 427 6.80 0.03 0.15
N ASP A 428 6.51 1.11 0.88
CA ASP A 428 7.47 2.19 1.11
C ASP A 428 8.69 1.74 1.93
N GLN A 429 8.59 0.60 2.63
CA GLN A 429 9.67 -0.03 3.37
C GLN A 429 10.63 -0.83 2.49
N GLY A 430 10.29 -1.03 1.22
CA GLY A 430 11.07 -1.82 0.29
C GLY A 430 10.74 -3.31 0.31
N ASP A 431 9.57 -3.68 0.82
CA ASP A 431 9.13 -5.06 0.83
C ASP A 431 8.28 -5.39 -0.40
N LEU A 432 8.51 -6.56 -1.01
CA LEU A 432 7.57 -7.26 -1.87
C LEU A 432 6.78 -8.26 -1.00
N ILE A 433 5.46 -8.14 -1.00
CA ILE A 433 4.58 -9.02 -0.23
C ILE A 433 3.70 -9.77 -1.22
N PHE A 434 3.87 -11.09 -1.27
CA PHE A 434 3.07 -11.98 -2.11
C PHE A 434 1.91 -12.53 -1.28
N ILE A 435 0.70 -12.27 -1.73
CA ILE A 435 -0.54 -12.73 -1.09
C ILE A 435 -1.14 -13.85 -1.95
N SER A 436 -1.41 -14.97 -1.32
CA SER A 436 -2.09 -16.13 -1.89
C SER A 436 -3.17 -16.67 -0.95
N VAL A 437 -4.05 -17.51 -1.47
CA VAL A 437 -4.99 -18.25 -0.64
C VAL A 437 -4.20 -19.32 0.13
N ASP A 438 -4.38 -19.36 1.45
CA ASP A 438 -3.88 -20.46 2.28
C ASP A 438 -4.75 -21.70 2.02
N GLN A 439 -4.29 -22.51 1.07
CA GLN A 439 -5.03 -23.70 0.62
C GLN A 439 -5.17 -24.74 1.74
N LEU A 440 -4.17 -24.86 2.61
CA LEU A 440 -4.20 -25.82 3.72
C LEU A 440 -5.27 -25.42 4.74
N ALA A 441 -5.32 -24.14 5.09
CA ALA A 441 -6.36 -23.62 5.98
C ALA A 441 -7.74 -23.71 5.33
N LEU A 442 -7.86 -23.39 4.02
CA LEU A 442 -9.12 -23.51 3.29
C LEU A 442 -9.63 -24.95 3.21
N ASP A 443 -8.77 -25.92 2.90
CA ASP A 443 -9.12 -27.33 2.81
C ASP A 443 -9.43 -27.92 4.20
N SER A 444 -8.72 -27.48 5.23
CA SER A 444 -9.04 -27.82 6.61
C SER A 444 -10.43 -27.32 6.98
N ASN A 445 -10.77 -26.07 6.65
CA ASN A 445 -12.11 -25.52 6.87
C ASN A 445 -13.19 -26.27 6.06
N LYS A 446 -12.95 -26.56 4.78
CA LYS A 446 -13.86 -27.38 3.96
C LYS A 446 -14.06 -28.78 4.52
N ARG A 447 -12.99 -29.41 5.01
CA ARG A 447 -13.07 -30.72 5.67
C ARG A 447 -13.87 -30.63 6.96
N LEU A 448 -13.73 -29.57 7.74
CA LEU A 448 -14.52 -29.29 8.92
C LEU A 448 -15.99 -29.00 8.56
N GLU A 449 -16.24 -28.18 7.55
CA GLU A 449 -17.60 -27.95 7.00
C GLU A 449 -18.23 -29.28 6.53
N SER A 450 -17.48 -30.12 5.83
CA SER A 450 -17.99 -31.44 5.37
C SER A 450 -18.28 -32.43 6.51
N LEU A 451 -17.58 -32.28 7.64
CA LEU A 451 -17.83 -33.06 8.85
C LEU A 451 -19.05 -32.53 9.64
N VAL A 452 -19.43 -31.27 9.40
CA VAL A 452 -20.53 -30.58 10.10
C VAL A 452 -21.80 -30.46 9.23
N THR A 453 -21.74 -30.76 7.93
CA THR A 453 -22.89 -30.65 7.03
C THR A 453 -23.89 -31.79 7.22
N GLU A 454 -24.86 -31.53 8.08
CA GLU A 454 -26.26 -31.81 7.79
C GLU A 454 -27.02 -30.48 7.67
N PRO A 455 -28.08 -30.39 6.85
CA PRO A 455 -28.74 -29.14 6.51
C PRO A 455 -29.39 -28.52 7.77
N LYS A 456 -28.91 -27.37 8.17
CA LYS A 456 -29.19 -26.54 9.36
C LYS A 456 -28.25 -26.76 10.57
N GLY A 457 -26.99 -27.10 10.35
CA GLY A 457 -25.97 -27.11 11.41
C GLY A 457 -25.51 -25.70 11.77
N VAL A 458 -25.39 -25.43 13.05
CA VAL A 458 -24.80 -24.22 13.59
C VAL A 458 -23.32 -24.17 13.15
N SER A 459 -22.95 -23.17 12.39
CA SER A 459 -21.54 -23.00 12.01
C SER A 459 -20.76 -22.39 13.19
N CYS A 460 -20.20 -23.23 14.05
CA CYS A 460 -19.34 -22.81 15.16
C CYS A 460 -18.15 -21.94 14.67
N PHE A 461 -17.71 -22.16 13.43
CA PHE A 461 -16.54 -21.52 12.82
C PHE A 461 -16.82 -20.13 12.20
N VAL A 462 -18.04 -19.62 12.29
CA VAL A 462 -18.31 -18.22 12.02
C VAL A 462 -17.60 -17.32 13.05
N CYS A 463 -17.50 -17.78 14.30
CA CYS A 463 -16.89 -17.04 15.39
C CYS A 463 -15.63 -17.72 15.94
N HIS A 464 -15.60 -19.05 16.01
CA HIS A 464 -14.50 -19.83 16.57
C HIS A 464 -13.51 -20.28 15.49
N HIS A 465 -12.29 -20.61 15.91
CA HIS A 465 -11.18 -21.05 15.06
C HIS A 465 -10.50 -22.29 15.64
N LEU A 466 -9.59 -22.88 14.87
CA LEU A 466 -8.66 -23.91 15.32
C LEU A 466 -7.23 -23.34 15.28
N GLY A 467 -6.49 -23.52 16.34
CA GLY A 467 -5.13 -22.99 16.48
C GLY A 467 -4.98 -22.05 17.68
N PRO A 468 -3.81 -21.42 17.85
CA PRO A 468 -3.57 -20.50 18.96
C PRO A 468 -4.50 -19.29 18.89
N THR A 469 -5.15 -18.95 19.98
CA THR A 469 -5.97 -17.74 20.09
C THR A 469 -5.07 -16.49 20.17
N ASN A 470 -5.42 -15.44 19.44
CA ASN A 470 -4.80 -14.13 19.50
C ASN A 470 -5.86 -13.04 19.78
N GLU A 471 -5.41 -11.80 19.97
CA GLU A 471 -6.30 -10.68 20.33
C GLU A 471 -7.30 -10.28 19.23
N SER A 472 -7.09 -10.72 17.99
CA SER A 472 -7.97 -10.38 16.86
C SER A 472 -9.15 -11.34 16.66
N HIS A 473 -9.17 -12.48 17.35
CA HIS A 473 -10.24 -13.46 17.21
C HIS A 473 -11.52 -13.03 17.93
N SER A 474 -12.66 -13.28 17.29
CA SER A 474 -13.99 -12.95 17.85
C SER A 474 -14.46 -13.94 18.91
N ALA A 475 -13.88 -15.16 18.95
CA ALA A 475 -14.18 -16.20 19.93
C ALA A 475 -12.93 -17.07 20.21
N PRO A 476 -12.89 -17.81 21.33
CA PRO A 476 -11.75 -18.66 21.67
C PRO A 476 -11.61 -19.85 20.73
N SER A 477 -10.42 -20.45 20.70
CA SER A 477 -10.13 -21.66 19.93
C SER A 477 -10.94 -22.86 20.43
N LEU A 478 -11.46 -23.64 19.49
CA LEU A 478 -12.11 -24.93 19.77
C LEU A 478 -11.14 -26.13 19.75
N SER A 479 -9.88 -25.90 19.39
CA SER A 479 -8.87 -26.96 19.41
C SER A 479 -8.70 -27.51 20.81
N LYS A 480 -8.80 -28.83 20.94
CA LYS A 480 -8.69 -29.54 22.22
C LYS A 480 -9.57 -28.99 23.33
N VAL A 481 -10.78 -28.56 22.97
CA VAL A 481 -11.69 -27.95 23.95
C VAL A 481 -12.18 -28.95 24.99
N VAL A 482 -12.36 -30.24 24.65
CA VAL A 482 -12.74 -31.28 25.59
C VAL A 482 -11.59 -31.55 26.56
N GLY A 483 -11.85 -31.50 27.86
CA GLY A 483 -10.86 -31.63 28.93
C GLY A 483 -10.11 -30.32 29.25
N LYS A 484 -10.31 -29.25 28.47
CA LYS A 484 -9.67 -27.95 28.71
C LYS A 484 -10.38 -27.22 29.86
N LYS A 485 -9.60 -26.53 30.71
CA LYS A 485 -10.19 -25.69 31.77
C LYS A 485 -11.07 -24.59 31.17
N ILE A 486 -12.23 -24.36 31.75
CA ILE A 486 -13.19 -23.34 31.28
C ILE A 486 -12.56 -21.95 31.41
N GLY A 487 -12.67 -21.15 30.36
CA GLY A 487 -12.14 -19.77 30.33
C GLY A 487 -10.60 -19.66 30.37
N SER A 488 -9.85 -20.73 30.06
CA SER A 488 -8.37 -20.78 30.18
C SER A 488 -7.61 -20.41 28.92
N ASP A 489 -8.28 -20.24 27.80
CA ASP A 489 -7.60 -19.83 26.55
C ASP A 489 -7.12 -18.39 26.64
N ASN A 490 -6.09 -18.04 25.85
CA ASN A 490 -5.60 -16.67 25.76
C ASN A 490 -6.55 -15.80 24.91
N PHE A 491 -7.82 -15.75 25.34
CA PHE A 491 -8.87 -14.94 24.71
C PHE A 491 -9.29 -13.79 25.62
N ALA A 492 -9.00 -12.55 25.18
CA ALA A 492 -9.20 -11.36 26.00
C ALA A 492 -10.66 -11.08 26.39
N HIS A 493 -11.60 -11.51 25.53
CA HIS A 493 -13.02 -11.15 25.62
C HIS A 493 -13.93 -12.20 26.24
N TYR A 494 -13.39 -13.15 27.00
CA TYR A 494 -14.25 -14.05 27.81
C TYR A 494 -15.18 -13.24 28.71
N SER A 495 -16.45 -13.62 28.74
CA SER A 495 -17.40 -13.05 29.71
C SER A 495 -16.98 -13.34 31.15
N SER A 496 -17.33 -12.44 32.05
CA SER A 496 -17.08 -12.64 33.49
C SER A 496 -17.73 -13.94 34.01
N ALA A 497 -18.87 -14.34 33.45
CA ALA A 497 -19.55 -15.57 33.77
C ALA A 497 -18.70 -16.80 33.45
N LEU A 498 -18.10 -16.89 32.27
CA LEU A 498 -17.23 -18.02 31.90
C LEU A 498 -15.89 -18.01 32.66
N LYS A 499 -15.32 -16.82 32.94
CA LYS A 499 -14.10 -16.70 33.74
C LYS A 499 -14.30 -17.14 35.20
N ALA A 500 -15.51 -16.98 35.73
CA ALA A 500 -15.85 -17.36 37.11
C ALA A 500 -16.13 -18.86 37.29
N LEU A 501 -16.32 -19.61 36.21
CA LEU A 501 -16.58 -21.04 36.27
C LEU A 501 -15.30 -21.82 36.52
N GLU A 502 -15.36 -22.70 37.52
CA GLU A 502 -14.26 -23.63 37.81
C GLU A 502 -14.46 -24.98 37.11
N GLY A 503 -13.36 -25.69 36.85
CA GLY A 503 -13.33 -27.01 36.26
C GLY A 503 -13.10 -26.99 34.75
N GLU A 504 -13.33 -28.17 34.13
CA GLU A 504 -12.98 -28.43 32.73
C GLU A 504 -14.24 -28.60 31.86
N TRP A 505 -14.09 -28.43 30.56
CA TRP A 505 -15.09 -28.72 29.55
C TRP A 505 -15.26 -30.24 29.39
N THR A 506 -16.08 -30.86 30.22
CA THR A 506 -16.50 -32.25 30.02
C THR A 506 -17.64 -32.32 29.00
N GLU A 507 -17.86 -33.50 28.39
CA GLU A 507 -18.98 -33.70 27.47
C GLU A 507 -20.32 -33.29 28.08
N LYS A 508 -20.51 -33.58 29.37
CA LYS A 508 -21.73 -33.20 30.12
C LYS A 508 -21.86 -31.66 30.19
N ARG A 509 -20.79 -30.96 30.50
CA ARG A 509 -20.80 -29.49 30.61
C ARG A 509 -20.95 -28.82 29.25
N LEU A 510 -20.28 -29.34 28.22
CA LEU A 510 -20.47 -28.87 26.85
C LEU A 510 -21.93 -29.03 26.39
N ARG A 511 -22.55 -30.19 26.70
CA ARG A 511 -23.96 -30.43 26.40
C ARG A 511 -24.87 -29.41 27.08
N GLN A 512 -24.66 -29.14 28.36
CA GLN A 512 -25.43 -28.15 29.10
C GLN A 512 -25.25 -26.74 28.53
N PHE A 513 -23.98 -26.36 28.23
CA PHE A 513 -23.67 -25.06 27.70
C PHE A 513 -24.23 -24.87 26.29
N LEU A 514 -24.13 -25.86 25.41
CA LEU A 514 -24.62 -25.77 24.03
C LEU A 514 -26.16 -25.78 23.95
N LEU A 515 -26.84 -26.44 24.91
CA LEU A 515 -28.32 -26.43 24.98
C LEU A 515 -28.85 -25.08 25.49
N ASN A 516 -28.22 -24.50 26.48
CA ASN A 516 -28.65 -23.23 27.05
C ASN A 516 -27.45 -22.45 27.65
N PRO A 517 -26.73 -21.66 26.83
CA PRO A 517 -25.55 -20.96 27.29
C PRO A 517 -25.81 -20.01 28.47
N ASN A 518 -26.94 -19.32 28.48
CA ASN A 518 -27.29 -18.36 29.52
C ASN A 518 -27.72 -19.01 30.83
N GLU A 519 -28.28 -20.19 30.80
CA GLU A 519 -28.59 -20.95 32.01
C GLU A 519 -27.32 -21.52 32.64
N PHE A 520 -26.39 -22.03 31.79
CA PHE A 520 -25.12 -22.58 32.25
C PHE A 520 -24.16 -21.51 32.78
N ALA A 521 -24.05 -20.36 32.09
CA ALA A 521 -23.19 -19.24 32.42
C ALA A 521 -23.94 -17.91 32.22
N PRO A 522 -24.71 -17.45 33.22
CA PRO A 522 -25.53 -16.24 33.13
C PRO A 522 -24.68 -15.01 32.78
N GLY A 523 -24.97 -14.35 31.64
CA GLY A 523 -24.20 -13.24 31.12
C GLY A 523 -23.05 -13.64 30.20
N THR A 524 -23.05 -14.87 29.69
CA THR A 524 -22.14 -15.26 28.58
C THR A 524 -22.44 -14.43 27.34
N SER A 525 -21.38 -14.07 26.59
CA SER A 525 -21.50 -13.40 25.29
C SER A 525 -21.71 -14.38 24.13
N MET A 526 -21.69 -15.68 24.37
CA MET A 526 -21.94 -16.70 23.36
C MET A 526 -23.42 -16.76 23.02
N VAL A 527 -23.76 -16.41 21.79
CA VAL A 527 -25.11 -16.51 21.23
C VAL A 527 -25.16 -17.77 20.37
N ILE A 528 -26.03 -18.70 20.73
CA ILE A 528 -26.34 -19.89 19.91
C ILE A 528 -27.84 -19.84 19.62
N GLU A 529 -28.21 -20.05 18.36
CA GLU A 529 -29.60 -20.35 18.01
C GLU A 529 -30.01 -21.69 18.64
N ASP A 530 -31.27 -21.87 18.99
CA ASP A 530 -31.80 -23.05 19.67
C ASP A 530 -31.40 -24.37 18.97
N LEU A 531 -30.40 -25.05 19.54
CA LEU A 531 -29.95 -26.35 19.04
C LEU A 531 -30.86 -27.46 19.56
N SER A 532 -31.29 -28.33 18.67
CA SER A 532 -31.94 -29.56 19.08
C SER A 532 -30.96 -30.48 19.83
N PRO A 533 -31.40 -31.33 20.74
CA PRO A 533 -30.54 -32.28 21.44
C PRO A 533 -29.69 -33.14 20.50
N SER A 534 -30.21 -33.52 19.32
CA SER A 534 -29.46 -34.32 18.35
C SER A 534 -28.34 -33.51 17.67
N GLN A 535 -28.51 -32.20 17.47
CA GLN A 535 -27.47 -31.31 16.95
C GLN A 535 -26.38 -31.10 18.00
N VAL A 536 -26.73 -31.00 19.27
CA VAL A 536 -25.77 -30.88 20.36
C VAL A 536 -24.89 -32.13 20.48
N GLU A 537 -25.46 -33.34 20.38
CA GLU A 537 -24.66 -34.57 20.39
C GLU A 537 -23.67 -34.62 19.22
N LYS A 538 -24.12 -34.28 18.00
CA LYS A 538 -23.24 -34.19 16.82
C LYS A 538 -22.14 -33.17 17.02
N ALA A 539 -22.44 -32.01 17.60
CA ALA A 539 -21.43 -30.98 17.89
C ALA A 539 -20.39 -31.49 18.92
N ILE A 540 -20.80 -32.19 19.95
CA ILE A 540 -19.90 -32.77 20.96
C ILE A 540 -19.00 -33.85 20.34
N GLU A 541 -19.57 -34.77 19.55
CA GLU A 541 -18.75 -35.76 18.83
C GLU A 541 -17.73 -35.11 17.89
N PHE A 542 -18.13 -34.02 17.23
CA PHE A 542 -17.24 -33.26 16.40
C PHE A 542 -16.09 -32.62 17.23
N LEU A 543 -16.41 -31.92 18.32
CA LEU A 543 -15.43 -31.30 19.21
C LEU A 543 -14.40 -32.30 19.77
N LYS A 544 -14.81 -33.54 20.03
CA LYS A 544 -13.90 -34.64 20.43
C LYS A 544 -12.91 -35.05 19.34
N ARG A 545 -13.27 -34.87 18.08
CA ARG A 545 -12.37 -35.19 16.93
C ARG A 545 -11.37 -34.08 16.61
N LEU A 546 -11.50 -32.95 17.29
CA LEU A 546 -10.56 -31.81 17.16
C LEU A 546 -9.36 -31.95 18.10
N ASP A 547 -9.22 -33.05 18.80
CA ASP A 547 -8.10 -33.36 19.71
C ASP A 547 -6.80 -33.78 18.97
#